data_ad4806652a196600ee9969ef2916cca1
#
_entry.id   ad4806652a196600ee9969ef2916cca1
#
_cell.length_a   1.000
_cell.length_b   1.000
_cell.length_c   1.000
_cell.angle_alpha   90.00
_cell.angle_beta   90.00
_cell.angle_gamma   90.00
#
_symmetry.space_group_name_H-M   'P 1'
#
loop_
_entity.id
_entity.type
_entity.pdbx_description
1 polymer ?
#
loop_
_entity_poly.entity_id
_entity_poly.type
_entity_poly.pdbx_seq_one_letter_code
_entity_poly.pdbx_strand_id
1 'polypeptide(L)'
;PSASAQQTDQRLRMVSVLLPPSPKEAYENSFYLQVIRGISQVCNQRQVACSVITGKDTAEMLQALQAMSQSRQNDGFILLYSRKDDPVVDYLCEQGLLYVLVGKEEQGSGQTICIDNDNLLAGKEATEYLYQLGHRHIGYLGSERSFVFSAERLSGYQLALLQHNLPLRPDYYIEM
;
A
#
# COMPACT_ATOMS: atom_id res chain seq x y z
N PRO A 1 33.38 27.28 37.15
CA PRO A 1 32.79 26.02 36.85
C PRO A 1 31.92 26.17 35.62
N SER A 2 32.48 25.74 34.49
CA SER A 2 31.84 25.79 33.19
C SER A 2 30.79 24.67 33.12
N ALA A 3 29.52 25.05 33.05
CA ALA A 3 28.48 24.14 32.64
C ALA A 3 28.63 23.89 31.13
N SER A 4 29.23 22.76 30.79
CA SER A 4 29.20 22.21 29.44
C SER A 4 27.76 21.81 29.15
N ALA A 5 27.05 22.66 28.38
CA ALA A 5 25.77 22.30 27.80
C ALA A 5 25.99 21.07 26.90
N GLN A 6 25.50 19.93 27.33
CA GLN A 6 25.28 18.79 26.46
C GLN A 6 24.24 19.23 25.43
N GLN A 7 24.72 19.66 24.26
CA GLN A 7 23.92 19.65 23.07
C GLN A 7 23.58 18.19 22.77
N THR A 8 22.43 17.74 23.24
CA THR A 8 21.77 16.55 22.69
C THR A 8 21.55 16.88 21.22
N ASP A 9 22.28 16.21 20.37
CA ASP A 9 22.10 16.22 18.92
C ASP A 9 20.65 15.70 18.66
N GLN A 10 19.68 16.61 18.68
CA GLN A 10 18.30 16.30 18.40
C GLN A 10 18.18 16.14 16.88
N ARG A 11 18.58 14.96 16.40
CA ARG A 11 18.36 14.55 15.03
C ARG A 11 16.86 14.65 14.75
N LEU A 12 16.50 15.39 13.72
CA LEU A 12 15.13 15.46 13.23
C LEU A 12 14.71 14.06 12.79
N ARG A 13 13.73 13.49 13.50
CA ARG A 13 13.13 12.22 13.14
C ARG A 13 12.23 12.41 11.92
N MET A 14 12.31 11.52 10.96
CA MET A 14 11.54 11.61 9.73
C MET A 14 11.02 10.24 9.31
N VAL A 15 9.80 10.22 8.80
CA VAL A 15 9.18 9.07 8.14
C VAL A 15 8.79 9.47 6.73
N SER A 16 9.10 8.62 5.76
CA SER A 16 8.75 8.84 4.35
C SER A 16 7.63 7.94 3.90
N VAL A 17 6.61 8.54 3.28
CA VAL A 17 5.45 7.85 2.72
C VAL A 17 5.68 7.67 1.22
N LEU A 18 5.60 6.43 0.74
CA LEU A 18 5.75 6.07 -0.66
C LEU A 18 4.38 5.84 -1.29
N LEU A 19 4.09 6.59 -2.35
CA LEU A 19 2.91 6.39 -3.19
C LEU A 19 3.21 5.43 -4.34
N PRO A 20 2.19 4.86 -5.02
CA PRO A 20 2.42 4.04 -6.20
C PRO A 20 3.25 4.79 -7.24
N PRO A 21 4.18 4.11 -7.96
CA PRO A 21 4.97 4.74 -9.03
C PRO A 21 4.13 4.94 -10.30
N SER A 22 3.09 5.77 -10.18
CA SER A 22 2.16 6.13 -11.24
C SER A 22 1.53 7.48 -10.90
N PRO A 23 1.72 8.54 -11.69
CA PRO A 23 1.13 9.85 -11.41
C PRO A 23 -0.39 9.78 -11.30
N LYS A 24 -1.05 9.02 -12.18
CA LYS A 24 -2.51 8.89 -12.16
C LYS A 24 -3.01 8.29 -10.85
N GLU A 25 -2.46 7.17 -10.43
CA GLU A 25 -2.86 6.50 -9.20
C GLU A 25 -2.51 7.32 -7.95
N ALA A 26 -1.29 7.87 -7.92
CA ALA A 26 -0.79 8.60 -6.76
C ALA A 26 -1.59 9.87 -6.44
N TYR A 27 -2.07 10.60 -7.46
CA TYR A 27 -2.67 11.92 -7.29
C TYR A 27 -4.19 11.94 -7.46
N GLU A 28 -4.78 11.01 -8.21
CA GLU A 28 -6.22 10.97 -8.46
C GLU A 28 -6.99 10.14 -7.43
N ASN A 29 -6.32 9.25 -6.70
CA ASN A 29 -6.96 8.40 -5.72
C ASN A 29 -7.07 9.09 -4.34
N SER A 30 -8.28 9.49 -3.98
CA SER A 30 -8.58 10.15 -2.69
C SER A 30 -8.21 9.31 -1.45
N PHE A 31 -8.11 7.99 -1.58
CA PHE A 31 -7.68 7.10 -0.51
C PHE A 31 -6.29 7.49 0.01
N TYR A 32 -5.32 7.69 -0.89
CA TYR A 32 -3.95 8.05 -0.49
C TYR A 32 -3.90 9.39 0.24
N LEU A 33 -4.67 10.39 -0.19
CA LEU A 33 -4.73 11.68 0.48
C LEU A 33 -5.26 11.58 1.91
N GLN A 34 -6.28 10.74 2.13
CA GLN A 34 -6.83 10.52 3.47
C GLN A 34 -5.83 9.79 4.38
N VAL A 35 -5.13 8.78 3.86
CA VAL A 35 -4.11 8.05 4.63
C VAL A 35 -2.94 8.96 4.97
N ILE A 36 -2.42 9.75 4.01
CA ILE A 36 -1.35 10.73 4.26
C ILE A 36 -1.76 11.74 5.33
N ARG A 37 -3.00 12.22 5.28
CA ARG A 37 -3.53 13.12 6.31
C ARG A 37 -3.47 12.48 7.69
N GLY A 38 -3.89 11.23 7.82
CA GLY A 38 -3.84 10.50 9.09
C GLY A 38 -2.40 10.30 9.59
N ILE A 39 -1.49 9.90 8.70
CA ILE A 39 -0.06 9.76 9.02
C ILE A 39 0.52 11.09 9.48
N SER A 40 0.26 12.18 8.74
CA SER A 40 0.75 13.52 9.07
C SER A 40 0.26 13.99 10.44
N GLN A 41 -1.00 13.72 10.80
CA GLN A 41 -1.52 14.06 12.13
C GLN A 41 -0.75 13.35 13.25
N VAL A 42 -0.46 12.05 13.09
CA VAL A 42 0.31 11.29 14.08
C VAL A 42 1.76 11.77 14.13
N CYS A 43 2.37 12.04 12.99
CA CYS A 43 3.73 12.57 12.91
C CYS A 43 3.84 13.91 13.65
N ASN A 44 2.91 14.83 13.42
CA ASN A 44 2.86 16.12 14.11
C ASN A 44 2.74 15.97 15.64
N GLN A 45 1.85 15.09 16.11
CA GLN A 45 1.70 14.80 17.54
C GLN A 45 2.99 14.25 18.18
N ARG A 46 3.79 13.53 17.40
CA ARG A 46 5.03 12.87 17.85
C ARG A 46 6.29 13.67 17.53
N GLN A 47 6.16 14.87 16.98
CA GLN A 47 7.29 15.71 16.55
C GLN A 47 8.22 14.97 15.56
N VAL A 48 7.65 14.23 14.61
CA VAL A 48 8.32 13.53 13.53
C VAL A 48 8.00 14.24 12.23
N ALA A 49 9.00 14.52 11.41
CA ALA A 49 8.77 15.04 10.06
C ALA A 49 8.14 13.94 9.17
N CYS A 50 7.23 14.35 8.29
CA CYS A 50 6.63 13.45 7.31
C CYS A 50 6.99 13.97 5.91
N SER A 51 7.63 13.12 5.11
CA SER A 51 7.89 13.39 3.70
C SER A 51 7.07 12.46 2.81
N VAL A 52 6.85 12.84 1.56
CA VAL A 52 6.16 12.01 0.57
C VAL A 52 7.10 11.78 -0.60
N ILE A 53 7.27 10.54 -0.97
CA ILE A 53 8.07 10.12 -2.12
C ILE A 53 7.09 9.67 -3.22
N THR A 54 7.27 10.23 -4.40
CA THR A 54 6.51 9.91 -5.61
C THR A 54 7.47 9.72 -6.77
N GLY A 55 7.07 8.97 -7.78
CA GLY A 55 7.81 8.80 -9.01
C GLY A 55 6.85 8.54 -10.17
N LYS A 56 7.27 8.90 -11.39
CA LYS A 56 6.49 8.60 -12.59
C LYS A 56 6.52 7.10 -12.95
N ASP A 57 7.56 6.41 -12.48
CA ASP A 57 7.79 4.99 -12.68
C ASP A 57 8.62 4.41 -11.51
N THR A 58 8.79 3.10 -11.51
CA THR A 58 9.55 2.37 -10.48
C THR A 58 11.02 2.81 -10.42
N ALA A 59 11.64 3.15 -11.56
CA ALA A 59 13.04 3.55 -11.60
C ALA A 59 13.26 4.91 -10.88
N GLU A 60 12.39 5.89 -11.13
CA GLU A 60 12.43 7.18 -10.45
C GLU A 60 12.15 7.04 -8.94
N MET A 61 11.20 6.17 -8.59
CA MET A 61 10.92 5.86 -7.18
C MET A 61 12.12 5.27 -6.47
N LEU A 62 12.82 4.31 -7.08
CA LEU A 62 14.03 3.71 -6.52
C LEU A 62 15.16 4.73 -6.36
N GLN A 63 15.35 5.64 -7.33
CA GLN A 63 16.34 6.70 -7.20
C GLN A 63 16.06 7.62 -6.00
N ALA A 64 14.80 8.05 -5.84
CA ALA A 64 14.39 8.88 -4.71
C ALA A 64 14.57 8.14 -3.37
N LEU A 65 14.19 6.86 -3.31
CA LEU A 65 14.34 6.01 -2.15
C LEU A 65 15.82 5.83 -1.77
N GLN A 66 16.70 5.58 -2.74
CA GLN A 66 18.14 5.46 -2.54
C GLN A 66 18.75 6.75 -1.96
N ALA A 67 18.39 7.90 -2.52
CA ALA A 67 18.85 9.18 -2.02
C ALA A 67 18.43 9.42 -0.56
N MET A 68 17.18 9.08 -0.23
CA MET A 68 16.66 9.23 1.14
C MET A 68 17.32 8.27 2.12
N SER A 69 17.56 7.02 1.73
CA SER A 69 18.21 6.02 2.58
C SER A 69 19.67 6.36 2.88
N GLN A 70 20.41 6.88 1.89
CA GLN A 70 21.80 7.27 2.04
C GLN A 70 22.00 8.50 2.94
N SER A 71 21.01 9.40 2.98
CA SER A 71 21.09 10.61 3.80
C SER A 71 21.06 10.34 5.31
N ARG A 72 20.68 9.13 5.73
CA ARG A 72 20.45 8.73 7.14
C ARG A 72 19.51 9.67 7.92
N GLN A 73 18.71 10.45 7.21
CA GLN A 73 17.74 11.37 7.83
C GLN A 73 16.37 10.72 8.02
N ASN A 74 16.15 9.56 7.40
CA ASN A 74 14.88 8.85 7.46
C ASN A 74 14.94 7.70 8.47
N ASP A 75 13.96 7.64 9.37
CA ASP A 75 13.86 6.61 10.39
C ASP A 75 13.07 5.38 9.91
N GLY A 76 12.27 5.53 8.87
CA GLY A 76 11.48 4.44 8.29
C GLY A 76 10.59 4.89 7.15
N PHE A 77 9.97 3.91 6.51
CA PHE A 77 9.15 4.10 5.32
C PHE A 77 7.75 3.55 5.54
N ILE A 78 6.75 4.16 4.91
CA ILE A 78 5.37 3.67 4.88
C ILE A 78 4.97 3.56 3.41
N LEU A 79 4.78 2.34 2.91
CA LEU A 79 4.31 2.09 1.56
C LEU A 79 2.79 2.06 1.56
N LEU A 80 2.15 2.86 0.70
CA LEU A 80 0.69 2.91 0.58
C LEU A 80 0.14 2.01 -0.52
N TYR A 81 0.95 1.13 -1.06
CA TYR A 81 0.56 0.18 -2.09
C TYR A 81 1.31 -1.14 -1.91
N SER A 82 0.75 -2.20 -2.47
CA SER A 82 1.37 -3.52 -2.50
C SER A 82 1.22 -4.10 -3.90
N ARG A 83 2.34 -4.39 -4.54
CA ARG A 83 2.42 -5.05 -5.84
C ARG A 83 3.17 -6.36 -5.75
N LYS A 84 2.88 -7.25 -6.68
CA LYS A 84 3.65 -8.47 -6.89
C LYS A 84 5.03 -8.13 -7.43
N ASP A 85 6.04 -8.85 -6.96
CA ASP A 85 7.43 -8.72 -7.41
C ASP A 85 7.89 -7.24 -7.46
N ASP A 86 7.64 -6.48 -6.37
CA ASP A 86 7.92 -5.04 -6.34
C ASP A 86 9.39 -4.75 -6.01
N PRO A 87 10.17 -4.19 -6.97
CA PRO A 87 11.58 -3.87 -6.74
C PRO A 87 11.82 -2.85 -5.62
N VAL A 88 10.81 -2.05 -5.25
CA VAL A 88 10.90 -1.11 -4.12
C VAL A 88 10.92 -1.88 -2.80
N VAL A 89 10.06 -2.88 -2.67
CA VAL A 89 10.03 -3.78 -1.50
C VAL A 89 11.33 -4.59 -1.42
N ASP A 90 11.78 -5.13 -2.55
CA ASP A 90 13.05 -5.88 -2.61
C ASP A 90 14.21 -5.02 -2.11
N TYR A 91 14.32 -3.79 -2.60
CA TYR A 91 15.36 -2.86 -2.17
C TYR A 91 15.30 -2.57 -0.66
N LEU A 92 14.10 -2.31 -0.11
CA LEU A 92 13.94 -2.06 1.33
C LEU A 92 14.40 -3.26 2.16
N CYS A 93 14.03 -4.48 1.74
CA CYS A 93 14.46 -5.73 2.39
C CYS A 93 15.97 -5.95 2.30
N GLU A 94 16.56 -5.83 1.10
CA GLU A 94 18.00 -6.02 0.87
C GLU A 94 18.87 -5.05 1.66
N GLN A 95 18.40 -3.82 1.81
CA GLN A 95 19.11 -2.79 2.58
C GLN A 95 18.78 -2.83 4.08
N GLY A 96 17.92 -3.73 4.54
CA GLY A 96 17.51 -3.83 5.95
C GLY A 96 16.82 -2.57 6.46
N LEU A 97 16.09 -1.85 5.60
CA LEU A 97 15.42 -0.61 5.94
C LEU A 97 14.07 -0.90 6.63
N LEU A 98 13.76 -0.15 7.67
CA LEU A 98 12.50 -0.30 8.39
C LEU A 98 11.35 0.24 7.54
N TYR A 99 10.33 -0.59 7.31
CA TYR A 99 9.13 -0.16 6.60
C TYR A 99 7.84 -0.81 7.14
N VAL A 100 6.72 -0.14 6.87
CA VAL A 100 5.36 -0.62 7.09
C VAL A 100 4.65 -0.62 5.75
N LEU A 101 3.88 -1.66 5.47
CA LEU A 101 3.13 -1.81 4.24
C LEU A 101 1.63 -1.62 4.51
N VAL A 102 1.00 -0.66 3.83
CA VAL A 102 -0.45 -0.56 3.74
C VAL A 102 -0.89 -1.43 2.56
N GLY A 103 -1.30 -2.64 2.89
CA GLY A 103 -1.53 -3.75 1.98
C GLY A 103 -0.91 -5.01 2.56
N LYS A 104 -0.82 -6.05 1.76
CA LYS A 104 -0.34 -7.38 2.13
C LYS A 104 0.89 -7.76 1.32
N GLU A 105 1.89 -8.34 1.96
CA GLU A 105 3.00 -8.98 1.26
C GLU A 105 2.51 -10.21 0.49
N GLU A 106 2.96 -10.38 -0.75
CA GLU A 106 2.65 -11.57 -1.53
C GLU A 106 3.32 -12.82 -0.95
N GLN A 107 4.57 -12.68 -0.53
CA GLN A 107 5.32 -13.75 0.14
C GLN A 107 5.70 -13.24 1.53
N GLY A 108 4.91 -13.62 2.53
CA GLY A 108 5.12 -13.17 3.90
C GLY A 108 6.51 -13.52 4.41
N SER A 109 7.42 -12.55 4.40
CA SER A 109 8.77 -12.69 4.99
C SER A 109 8.69 -12.76 6.52
N GLY A 110 7.54 -12.38 7.10
CA GLY A 110 7.32 -12.27 8.54
C GLY A 110 8.13 -11.14 9.20
N GLN A 111 8.82 -10.33 8.43
CA GLN A 111 9.69 -9.26 8.94
C GLN A 111 9.07 -7.86 8.84
N THR A 112 7.95 -7.72 8.14
CA THR A 112 7.29 -6.45 7.90
C THR A 112 5.94 -6.37 8.59
N ILE A 113 5.59 -5.19 9.07
CA ILE A 113 4.23 -4.89 9.57
C ILE A 113 3.36 -4.55 8.37
N CYS A 114 2.34 -5.40 8.14
CA CYS A 114 1.31 -5.16 7.13
C CYS A 114 0.03 -4.67 7.79
N ILE A 115 -0.60 -3.66 7.20
CA ILE A 115 -1.90 -3.14 7.61
C ILE A 115 -2.81 -3.25 6.40
N ASP A 116 -3.74 -4.21 6.42
CA ASP A 116 -4.64 -4.45 5.28
C ASP A 116 -6.04 -4.83 5.75
N ASN A 117 -6.99 -4.76 4.80
CA ASN A 117 -8.32 -5.33 4.95
C ASN A 117 -8.30 -6.77 4.44
N ASP A 118 -9.31 -7.56 4.82
CA ASP A 118 -9.55 -8.84 4.16
C ASP A 118 -10.19 -8.60 2.79
N ASN A 119 -9.36 -8.40 1.78
CA ASN A 119 -9.79 -8.07 0.43
C ASN A 119 -10.50 -9.24 -0.27
N LEU A 120 -10.11 -10.48 0.04
CA LEU A 120 -10.80 -11.66 -0.47
C LEU A 120 -12.22 -11.74 0.11
N LEU A 121 -12.35 -11.57 1.42
CA LEU A 121 -13.66 -11.56 2.09
C LEU A 121 -14.52 -10.41 1.57
N ALA A 122 -13.97 -9.20 1.41
CA ALA A 122 -14.71 -8.06 0.89
C ALA A 122 -15.29 -8.31 -0.51
N GLY A 123 -14.50 -8.88 -1.43
CA GLY A 123 -14.97 -9.27 -2.76
C GLY A 123 -16.06 -10.34 -2.71
N LYS A 124 -15.89 -11.33 -1.83
CA LYS A 124 -16.85 -12.40 -1.62
C LYS A 124 -18.17 -11.87 -1.05
N GLU A 125 -18.14 -11.13 0.05
CA GLU A 125 -19.34 -10.61 0.72
C GLU A 125 -20.15 -9.66 -0.17
N ALA A 126 -19.48 -8.78 -0.92
CA ALA A 126 -20.16 -7.90 -1.88
C ALA A 126 -20.91 -8.69 -2.95
N THR A 127 -20.32 -9.77 -3.45
CA THR A 127 -20.93 -10.64 -4.46
C THR A 127 -22.07 -11.46 -3.86
N GLU A 128 -21.90 -12.01 -2.66
CA GLU A 128 -22.95 -12.74 -1.93
C GLU A 128 -24.16 -11.84 -1.62
N TYR A 129 -23.91 -10.59 -1.25
CA TYR A 129 -24.99 -9.62 -1.02
C TYR A 129 -25.84 -9.41 -2.27
N LEU A 130 -25.22 -9.21 -3.44
CA LEU A 130 -25.96 -9.11 -4.70
C LEU A 130 -26.72 -10.39 -5.03
N TYR A 131 -26.13 -11.55 -4.79
CA TYR A 131 -26.81 -12.85 -4.97
C TYR A 131 -28.05 -12.99 -4.06
N GLN A 132 -27.95 -12.58 -2.79
CA GLN A 132 -29.06 -12.61 -1.83
C GLN A 132 -30.21 -11.66 -2.26
N LEU A 133 -29.89 -10.55 -2.92
CA LEU A 133 -30.89 -9.65 -3.52
C LEU A 133 -31.55 -10.21 -4.79
N GLY A 134 -31.19 -11.43 -5.22
CA GLY A 134 -31.77 -12.11 -6.38
C GLY A 134 -31.01 -11.93 -7.68
N HIS A 135 -29.89 -11.20 -7.71
CA HIS A 135 -29.07 -11.06 -8.91
C HIS A 135 -28.38 -12.38 -9.25
N ARG A 136 -28.35 -12.71 -10.55
CA ARG A 136 -27.70 -13.92 -11.08
C ARG A 136 -26.68 -13.61 -12.18
N HIS A 137 -26.71 -12.37 -12.67
CA HIS A 137 -25.77 -11.82 -13.64
C HIS A 137 -25.00 -10.70 -12.95
N ILE A 138 -23.87 -11.04 -12.31
CA ILE A 138 -23.07 -10.14 -11.50
C ILE A 138 -21.74 -9.93 -12.23
N GLY A 139 -21.48 -8.68 -12.65
CA GLY A 139 -20.21 -8.29 -13.27
C GLY A 139 -19.23 -7.77 -12.23
N TYR A 140 -17.95 -7.79 -12.58
CA TYR A 140 -16.84 -7.27 -11.77
C TYR A 140 -16.07 -6.21 -12.55
N LEU A 141 -15.92 -5.05 -11.94
CA LEU A 141 -15.09 -3.97 -12.44
C LEU A 141 -13.91 -3.83 -11.48
N GLY A 142 -12.72 -4.16 -11.95
CA GLY A 142 -11.50 -4.18 -11.14
C GLY A 142 -10.41 -3.26 -11.66
N SER A 143 -9.38 -3.06 -10.86
CA SER A 143 -8.14 -2.43 -11.26
C SER A 143 -7.07 -3.47 -11.61
N GLU A 144 -5.90 -3.01 -11.99
CA GLU A 144 -4.75 -3.83 -12.38
C GLU A 144 -4.44 -4.96 -11.37
N ARG A 145 -4.32 -6.19 -11.86
CA ARG A 145 -4.10 -7.40 -11.02
C ARG A 145 -2.70 -7.51 -10.43
N SER A 146 -1.79 -6.65 -10.83
CA SER A 146 -0.47 -6.54 -10.19
C SER A 146 -0.57 -6.05 -8.76
N PHE A 147 -1.65 -5.33 -8.41
CA PHE A 147 -1.94 -4.99 -7.03
C PHE A 147 -2.55 -6.19 -6.29
N VAL A 148 -1.97 -6.51 -5.14
CA VAL A 148 -2.39 -7.66 -4.31
C VAL A 148 -3.87 -7.55 -3.92
N PHE A 149 -4.32 -6.38 -3.48
CA PHE A 149 -5.72 -6.14 -3.10
C PHE A 149 -6.70 -6.39 -4.27
N SER A 150 -6.31 -6.03 -5.49
CA SER A 150 -7.16 -6.23 -6.69
C SER A 150 -7.32 -7.70 -7.03
N ALA A 151 -6.20 -8.44 -6.99
CA ALA A 151 -6.22 -9.89 -7.22
C ALA A 151 -7.04 -10.64 -6.16
N GLU A 152 -6.92 -10.24 -4.89
CA GLU A 152 -7.69 -10.87 -3.79
C GLU A 152 -9.19 -10.59 -3.90
N ARG A 153 -9.60 -9.34 -4.20
CA ARG A 153 -11.02 -8.99 -4.41
C ARG A 153 -11.64 -9.75 -5.57
N LEU A 154 -10.91 -9.86 -6.67
CA LEU A 154 -11.33 -10.69 -7.81
C LEU A 154 -11.50 -12.15 -7.41
N SER A 155 -10.56 -12.70 -6.65
CA SER A 155 -10.64 -14.08 -6.16
C SER A 155 -11.87 -14.28 -5.25
N GLY A 156 -12.19 -13.31 -4.40
CA GLY A 156 -13.39 -13.33 -3.56
C GLY A 156 -14.68 -13.33 -4.38
N TYR A 157 -14.76 -12.46 -5.40
CA TYR A 157 -15.87 -12.45 -6.35
C TYR A 157 -16.05 -13.81 -7.03
N GLN A 158 -14.98 -14.38 -7.58
CA GLN A 158 -15.01 -15.68 -8.25
C GLN A 158 -15.44 -16.80 -7.31
N LEU A 159 -14.93 -16.80 -6.08
CA LEU A 159 -15.29 -17.79 -5.07
C LEU A 159 -16.79 -17.76 -4.74
N ALA A 160 -17.37 -16.58 -4.58
CA ALA A 160 -18.81 -16.43 -4.33
C ALA A 160 -19.64 -16.94 -5.51
N LEU A 161 -19.27 -16.62 -6.75
CA LEU A 161 -19.96 -17.16 -7.93
C LEU A 161 -19.93 -18.70 -7.96
N LEU A 162 -18.76 -19.29 -7.71
CA LEU A 162 -18.60 -20.75 -7.67
C LEU A 162 -19.44 -21.40 -6.58
N GLN A 163 -19.47 -20.83 -5.38
CA GLN A 163 -20.26 -21.34 -4.25
C GLN A 163 -21.76 -21.36 -4.54
N HIS A 164 -22.24 -20.43 -5.35
CA HIS A 164 -23.63 -20.33 -5.77
C HIS A 164 -23.92 -20.97 -7.13
N ASN A 165 -22.97 -21.74 -7.70
CA ASN A 165 -23.09 -22.38 -9.01
C ASN A 165 -23.41 -21.37 -10.14
N LEU A 166 -22.93 -20.13 -10.03
CA LEU A 166 -23.01 -19.14 -11.09
C LEU A 166 -21.82 -19.25 -12.04
N PRO A 167 -22.02 -19.05 -13.36
CA PRO A 167 -20.93 -19.19 -14.31
C PRO A 167 -19.93 -18.05 -14.21
N LEU A 168 -18.63 -18.37 -14.27
CA LEU A 168 -17.55 -17.40 -14.47
C LEU A 168 -17.53 -17.01 -15.96
N ARG A 169 -18.02 -15.84 -16.28
CA ARG A 169 -18.10 -15.34 -17.65
C ARG A 169 -17.01 -14.31 -17.88
N PRO A 170 -16.12 -14.50 -18.90
CA PRO A 170 -15.06 -13.53 -19.20
C PRO A 170 -15.58 -12.13 -19.56
N ASP A 171 -16.74 -12.05 -20.19
CA ASP A 171 -17.41 -10.81 -20.57
C ASP A 171 -17.99 -10.01 -19.38
N TYR A 172 -18.03 -10.63 -18.20
CA TYR A 172 -18.48 -9.98 -16.95
C TYR A 172 -17.31 -9.42 -16.12
N TYR A 173 -16.08 -9.55 -16.61
CA TYR A 173 -14.90 -9.00 -15.97
C TYR A 173 -14.31 -7.88 -16.82
N ILE A 174 -14.17 -6.69 -16.25
CA ILE A 174 -13.52 -5.53 -16.86
C ILE A 174 -12.42 -5.04 -15.92
N GLU A 175 -11.22 -4.91 -16.48
CA GLU A 175 -10.05 -4.32 -15.81
C GLU A 175 -9.82 -2.91 -16.35
N MET A 176 -9.64 -1.92 -15.46
CA MET A 176 -9.39 -0.51 -15.79
C MET A 176 -8.00 -0.08 -15.35
#